data_d48efc17e1790c627ac866eb3ef7a7cd
#
_entry.id   d48efc17e1790c627ac866eb3ef7a7cd
#
_cell.length_a   1.000
_cell.length_b   1.000
_cell.length_c   1.000
_cell.angle_alpha   90.00
_cell.angle_beta   90.00
_cell.angle_gamma   90.00
#
_symmetry.space_group_name_H-M   'P 1'
#
loop_
_entity.id
_entity.type
_entity.pdbx_description
1 polymer ?
#
loop_
_entity_poly.entity_id
_entity_poly.type
_entity_poly.pdbx_seq_one_letter_code
_entity_poly.pdbx_strand_id
1 'polypeptide(L)'
;MSELSFRRMQESDLDAVLAIEFAAFSHPWTRGIFLDCVQSGHECWLAFSGRQQVGHGVLSAAAGESHLLNLTVKPESQGNGY
;
A
#
# COMPACT_ATOMS: atom_id res chain seq x y z
N MET A 1 4.03 18.46 -12.51
CA MET A 1 3.94 17.79 -11.21
C MET A 1 2.78 16.80 -11.24
N SER A 2 3.06 15.57 -10.88
CA SER A 2 2.02 14.52 -10.92
C SER A 2 1.09 14.66 -9.73
N GLU A 3 -0.21 14.53 -9.98
CA GLU A 3 -1.18 14.46 -8.91
C GLU A 3 -1.19 13.06 -8.31
N LEU A 4 -1.27 12.99 -6.99
CA LEU A 4 -1.49 11.73 -6.29
C LEU A 4 -2.96 11.42 -6.25
N SER A 5 -3.30 10.18 -6.52
CA SER A 5 -4.66 9.66 -6.34
C SER A 5 -4.60 8.37 -5.54
N PHE A 6 -5.71 8.04 -4.90
CA PHE A 6 -5.78 6.89 -4.02
C PHE A 6 -6.98 6.03 -4.39
N ARG A 7 -6.79 4.71 -4.30
CA ARG A 7 -7.84 3.74 -4.58
C ARG A 7 -7.75 2.61 -3.57
N ARG A 8 -8.89 2.04 -3.20
CA ARG A 8 -8.89 0.88 -2.31
C ARG A 8 -8.19 -0.29 -2.97
N MET A 9 -7.37 -0.98 -2.17
CA MET A 9 -6.67 -2.19 -2.60
C MET A 9 -7.65 -3.35 -2.69
N GLN A 10 -7.53 -4.12 -3.76
CA GLN A 10 -8.32 -5.34 -3.97
C GLN A 10 -7.38 -6.52 -4.11
N GLU A 11 -7.91 -7.73 -3.99
CA GLU A 11 -7.10 -8.95 -4.15
C GLU A 11 -6.37 -8.98 -5.48
N SER A 12 -7.01 -8.51 -6.55
CA SER A 12 -6.39 -8.45 -7.88
C SER A 12 -5.20 -7.50 -7.97
N ASP A 13 -4.99 -6.64 -6.97
CA ASP A 13 -3.88 -5.69 -6.95
C ASP A 13 -2.63 -6.26 -6.30
N LEU A 14 -2.70 -7.45 -5.67
CA LEU A 14 -1.63 -7.94 -4.81
C LEU A 14 -0.31 -8.19 -5.54
N ASP A 15 -0.34 -8.61 -6.81
CA ASP A 15 0.91 -8.80 -7.55
C ASP A 15 1.70 -7.49 -7.65
N ALA A 16 1.03 -6.39 -7.97
CA ALA A 16 1.68 -5.09 -8.07
C ALA A 16 2.12 -4.57 -6.69
N VAL A 17 1.31 -4.82 -5.66
CA VAL A 17 1.64 -4.46 -4.28
C VAL A 17 2.91 -5.16 -3.83
N LEU A 18 3.01 -6.47 -4.09
CA LEU A 18 4.17 -7.26 -3.68
C LEU A 18 5.44 -6.84 -4.42
N ALA A 19 5.33 -6.45 -5.68
CA ALA A 19 6.49 -5.98 -6.43
C ALA A 19 7.10 -4.74 -5.76
N ILE A 20 6.26 -3.81 -5.31
CA ILE A 20 6.72 -2.61 -4.62
C ILE A 20 7.23 -2.96 -3.21
N GLU A 21 6.52 -3.82 -2.52
CA GLU A 21 6.91 -4.21 -1.16
C GLU A 21 8.27 -4.90 -1.14
N PHE A 22 8.51 -5.84 -2.05
CA PHE A 22 9.78 -6.54 -2.12
C PHE A 22 10.93 -5.61 -2.55
N ALA A 23 10.64 -4.60 -3.36
CA ALA A 23 11.67 -3.63 -3.76
C ALA A 23 12.04 -2.67 -2.62
N ALA A 24 11.11 -2.40 -1.71
CA ALA A 24 11.30 -1.41 -0.66
C ALA A 24 11.90 -1.98 0.64
N PHE A 25 11.65 -3.25 0.93
CA PHE A 25 12.03 -3.83 2.22
C PHE A 25 12.81 -5.13 2.06
N SER A 26 13.79 -5.34 2.96
CA SER A 26 14.52 -6.61 3.04
C SER A 26 13.66 -7.71 3.68
N HIS A 27 12.68 -7.34 4.51
CA HIS A 27 11.76 -8.28 5.16
C HIS A 27 10.33 -7.84 4.85
N PRO A 28 9.90 -8.01 3.60
CA PRO A 28 8.59 -7.53 3.20
C PRO A 28 7.45 -8.37 3.76
N TRP A 29 6.28 -7.77 3.85
CA TRP A 29 5.07 -8.54 4.11
C TRP A 29 4.81 -9.52 2.97
N THR A 30 4.21 -10.65 3.32
CA THR A 30 3.87 -11.67 2.33
C THR A 30 2.50 -11.39 1.71
N ARG A 31 2.24 -12.08 0.59
CA ARG A 31 0.92 -12.03 -0.05
C ARG A 31 -0.20 -12.40 0.92
N GLY A 32 0.03 -13.43 1.75
CA GLY A 32 -0.97 -13.87 2.73
C GLY A 32 -1.31 -12.80 3.74
N ILE A 33 -0.33 -12.02 4.17
CA ILE A 33 -0.58 -10.92 5.12
C ILE A 33 -1.46 -9.84 4.47
N PHE A 34 -1.13 -9.42 3.25
CA PHE A 34 -1.93 -8.42 2.55
C PHE A 34 -3.33 -8.93 2.25
N LEU A 35 -3.44 -10.17 1.80
CA LEU A 35 -4.74 -10.78 1.51
C LEU A 35 -5.62 -10.81 2.76
N ASP A 36 -5.03 -11.18 3.88
CA ASP A 36 -5.74 -11.22 5.17
C ASP A 36 -6.25 -9.83 5.55
N CYS A 37 -5.43 -8.80 5.35
CA CYS A 37 -5.85 -7.43 5.64
C CYS A 37 -7.01 -6.98 4.75
N VAL A 38 -6.94 -7.31 3.45
CA VAL A 38 -8.03 -6.96 2.52
C VAL A 38 -9.31 -7.67 2.91
N GLN A 39 -9.24 -8.95 3.27
CA GLN A 39 -10.40 -9.75 3.58
C GLN A 39 -11.01 -9.43 4.95
N SER A 40 -10.18 -9.00 5.90
CA SER A 40 -10.67 -8.68 7.25
C SER A 40 -11.25 -7.28 7.38
N GLY A 41 -11.26 -6.50 6.30
CA GLY A 41 -11.88 -5.18 6.29
C GLY A 41 -10.99 -4.05 6.79
N HIS A 42 -9.69 -4.28 6.88
CA HIS A 42 -8.75 -3.19 7.12
C HIS A 42 -8.79 -2.19 5.98
N GLU A 43 -8.42 -0.95 6.26
CA GLU A 43 -8.32 0.07 5.23
C GLU A 43 -7.00 -0.12 4.48
N CYS A 44 -7.09 -0.68 3.29
CA CYS A 44 -5.94 -0.97 2.43
C CYS A 44 -6.04 -0.08 1.19
N TRP A 45 -5.01 0.72 0.95
CA TRP A 45 -5.02 1.75 -0.07
C TRP A 45 -3.82 1.63 -1.00
N LEU A 46 -4.06 1.98 -2.27
CA LEU A 46 -3.02 2.16 -3.26
C LEU A 46 -2.86 3.64 -3.55
N ALA A 47 -1.63 4.07 -3.80
CA ALA A 47 -1.33 5.43 -4.22
C ALA A 47 -0.80 5.43 -5.65
N PHE A 48 -1.29 6.35 -6.46
CA PHE A 48 -0.90 6.49 -7.85
C PHE A 48 -0.41 7.90 -8.12
N SER A 49 0.61 8.00 -8.96
CA SER A 49 1.02 9.26 -9.59
C SER A 49 0.66 9.12 -11.06
N GLY A 50 -0.41 9.82 -11.48
CA GLY A 50 -0.99 9.57 -12.78
C GLY A 50 -1.51 8.13 -12.89
N ARG A 51 -0.94 7.35 -13.80
CA ARG A 51 -1.33 5.94 -13.99
C ARG A 51 -0.36 4.97 -13.32
N GLN A 52 0.69 5.48 -12.71
CA GLN A 52 1.72 4.64 -12.11
C GLN A 52 1.46 4.47 -10.62
N GLN A 53 1.40 3.20 -10.17
CA GLN A 53 1.33 2.90 -8.74
C GLN A 53 2.66 3.22 -8.10
N VAL A 54 2.66 4.10 -7.10
CA VAL A 54 3.88 4.55 -6.42
C VAL A 54 3.96 4.08 -4.97
N GLY A 55 2.88 3.56 -4.41
CA GLY A 55 2.92 3.10 -3.04
C GLY A 55 1.63 2.45 -2.60
N HIS A 56 1.62 2.04 -1.34
CA HIS A 56 0.44 1.46 -0.71
C HIS A 56 0.50 1.67 0.80
N GLY A 57 -0.64 1.51 1.45
CA GLY A 57 -0.73 1.63 2.90
C GLY A 57 -1.85 0.78 3.46
N VAL A 58 -1.67 0.31 4.68
CA VAL A 58 -2.68 -0.46 5.40
C VAL A 58 -2.89 0.14 6.77
N LEU A 59 -4.14 0.45 7.10
CA LEU A 59 -4.52 0.96 8.40
C LEU A 59 -5.54 0.04 9.02
N SER A 60 -5.43 -0.18 10.33
CA SER A 60 -6.51 -0.79 11.09
C SER A 60 -7.30 0.32 11.80
N ALA A 61 -8.61 0.17 11.84
CA ALA A 61 -9.48 1.09 12.54
C ALA A 61 -10.38 0.29 13.47
N ALA A 62 -10.32 0.58 14.76
CA ALA A 62 -11.14 -0.10 15.74
C ALA A 62 -11.37 0.84 16.92
N ALA A 63 -12.59 0.85 17.44
CA ALA A 63 -12.94 1.61 18.65
C ALA A 63 -12.58 3.09 18.56
N GLY A 64 -12.68 3.68 17.36
CA GLY A 64 -12.38 5.09 17.15
C GLY A 64 -10.90 5.43 17.00
N GLU A 65 -10.04 4.42 17.02
CA GLU A 65 -8.60 4.60 16.83
C GLU A 65 -8.17 4.02 15.48
N SER A 66 -7.19 4.66 14.86
CA SER A 66 -6.59 4.18 13.63
C SER A 66 -5.10 3.93 13.87
N HIS A 67 -4.62 2.79 13.41
CA HIS A 67 -3.22 2.42 13.51
C HIS A 67 -2.64 2.16 12.12
N LEU A 68 -1.53 2.81 11.82
CA LEU A 68 -0.81 2.55 10.58
C LEU A 68 -0.03 1.24 10.74
N LEU A 69 -0.36 0.25 9.93
CA LEU A 69 0.27 -1.07 9.96
C LEU A 69 1.36 -1.22 8.91
N ASN A 70 1.19 -0.55 7.75
CA ASN A 70 2.14 -0.62 6.65
C ASN A 70 2.03 0.66 5.85
N LEU A 71 3.18 1.22 5.47
CA LEU A 71 3.24 2.36 4.55
C LEU A 71 4.48 2.18 3.69
N THR A 72 4.28 2.05 2.40
CA THR A 72 5.37 1.78 1.47
C THR A 72 5.29 2.74 0.29
N VAL A 73 6.42 3.35 -0.04
CA VAL A 73 6.58 4.15 -1.25
C VAL A 73 7.62 3.46 -2.12
N LYS A 74 7.31 3.33 -3.41
CA LYS A 74 8.20 2.73 -4.40
C LYS A 74 9.57 3.41 -4.31
N PRO A 75 10.68 2.64 -4.26
CA PRO A 75 12.00 3.24 -3.99
C PRO A 75 12.37 4.36 -4.96
N GLU A 76 12.11 4.22 -6.25
CA GLU A 76 12.41 5.26 -7.22
C GLU A 76 11.51 6.49 -7.10
N SER A 77 10.44 6.40 -6.32
CA SER A 77 9.52 7.53 -6.07
C SER A 77 9.77 8.19 -4.72
N GLN A 78 10.60 7.61 -3.87
CA GLN A 78 10.94 8.20 -2.58
C GLN A 78 11.74 9.48 -2.83
N GLY A 79 11.46 10.50 -2.01
CA GLY A 79 12.11 11.79 -2.17
C GLY A 79 11.43 12.73 -3.14
N ASN A 80 10.33 12.31 -3.78
CA ASN A 80 9.56 13.15 -4.70
C ASN A 80 8.36 13.84 -4.04
N GLY A 81 8.33 13.87 -2.71
CA GLY A 81 7.26 14.53 -1.97
C GLY A 81 5.99 13.72 -1.78
N TYR A 82 6.06 12.43 -2.02
CA TYR A 82 4.91 11.53 -1.82
C TYR A 82 4.72 11.12 -0.37
#